data_b9305d4c64bcfb675a3bcd7c1a8a40ce
#
_entry.id   b9305d4c64bcfb675a3bcd7c1a8a40ce
#
_cell.length_a   1.000
_cell.length_b   1.000
_cell.length_c   1.000
_cell.angle_alpha   90.00
_cell.angle_beta   90.00
_cell.angle_gamma   90.00
#
_symmetry.space_group_name_H-M   'P 1'
#
loop_
_entity.id
_entity.type
_entity.pdbx_description
1 polymer ?
#
loop_
_entity_poly.entity_id
_entity_poly.type
_entity_poly.pdbx_seq_one_letter_code
_entity_poly.pdbx_strand_id
1 'polypeptide(L)'
;MDLTRKVRLYPNKTMLAVLDNLCDYRRYCWNQALDVWQTLYQQRQEHLPSDLRLKAKQAVKDKSILFADNEKALLAQYPSPTYYTVSGLLTKQKQDWQYQLPSRVLYKAVDDLAKAWSAFFDSRKLKTKKRNVGKPSFRSKKNSKQGFKTDRARIINSKLVLDKSRIYKGAWYGIPFKGYDLPDGNIKYCSITKVNNKYYASLVIDTPIEHLGKTNQKTAIDANVNHFDYTEGSFAVCPKQLDALYEQIKHYQRLLARKRQANGKKAARSNQYFEVKTKLQKCYKRVTNIQNDMLHKFTTEIYHKYDTVVIEDLNVQAMQMSKKTKNLHRSLFGRFRLFMEYKAEKFGKELILADRYYPSTQRCSNCGHVKTGDDKITLQGNVKHGTKHNEYVCYKCGFEADRDYNAVMNLLALSE
;
A
#
# COMPACT_ATOMS: atom_id res chain seq x y z
N MET A 1 5.65 7.83 16.25
CA MET A 1 5.43 7.46 14.83
C MET A 1 4.21 6.56 14.67
N ASP A 2 3.60 6.53 13.48
CA ASP A 2 2.43 5.67 13.22
C ASP A 2 2.84 4.28 12.71
N LEU A 3 2.71 3.26 13.54
CA LEU A 3 2.94 1.88 13.15
C LEU A 3 1.63 1.14 12.86
N THR A 4 1.58 0.44 11.72
CA THR A 4 0.44 -0.42 11.39
C THR A 4 0.75 -1.88 11.73
N ARG A 5 -0.06 -2.48 12.62
CA ARG A 5 0.00 -3.91 12.95
C ARG A 5 -1.25 -4.63 12.46
N LYS A 6 -1.05 -5.71 11.71
CA LYS A 6 -2.14 -6.53 11.19
C LYS A 6 -2.21 -7.84 11.97
N VAL A 7 -3.31 -8.04 12.69
CA VAL A 7 -3.58 -9.23 13.49
C VAL A 7 -4.75 -10.01 12.94
N ARG A 8 -4.76 -11.33 13.13
CA ARG A 8 -5.90 -12.18 12.79
C ARG A 8 -6.86 -12.24 13.97
N LEU A 9 -8.14 -12.02 13.69
CA LEU A 9 -9.23 -12.11 14.68
C LEU A 9 -9.83 -13.52 14.73
N TYR A 10 -10.24 -13.96 15.93
CA TYR A 10 -10.87 -15.23 16.20
C TYR A 10 -12.24 -15.00 16.86
N PRO A 11 -13.21 -14.42 16.14
CA PRO A 11 -14.53 -14.15 16.67
C PRO A 11 -15.32 -15.44 16.90
N ASN A 12 -16.14 -15.48 17.94
CA ASN A 12 -17.16 -16.52 18.13
C ASN A 12 -18.34 -16.30 17.15
N LYS A 13 -19.34 -17.18 17.19
CA LYS A 13 -20.50 -17.14 16.27
C LYS A 13 -21.26 -15.80 16.34
N THR A 14 -21.53 -15.28 17.54
CA THR A 14 -22.19 -13.99 17.75
C THR A 14 -21.37 -12.83 17.21
N MET A 15 -20.06 -12.80 17.52
CA MET A 15 -19.16 -11.76 17.02
C MET A 15 -19.01 -11.80 15.50
N LEU A 16 -19.07 -12.98 14.87
CA LEU A 16 -19.09 -13.10 13.41
C LEU A 16 -20.30 -12.40 12.81
N ALA A 17 -21.49 -12.60 13.37
CA ALA A 17 -22.72 -11.95 12.91
C ALA A 17 -22.62 -10.41 13.04
N VAL A 18 -22.05 -9.92 14.15
CA VAL A 18 -21.80 -8.48 14.34
C VAL A 18 -20.84 -7.91 13.30
N LEU A 19 -19.70 -8.59 13.07
CA LEU A 19 -18.70 -8.15 12.10
C LEU A 19 -19.26 -8.16 10.66
N ASP A 20 -20.05 -9.19 10.32
CA ASP A 20 -20.72 -9.24 9.01
C ASP A 20 -21.72 -8.10 8.84
N ASN A 21 -22.53 -7.82 9.88
CA ASN A 21 -23.48 -6.70 9.88
C ASN A 21 -22.78 -5.34 9.74
N LEU A 22 -21.68 -5.11 10.45
CA LEU A 22 -20.89 -3.87 10.31
C LEU A 22 -20.26 -3.71 8.93
N CYS A 23 -19.82 -4.81 8.30
CA CYS A 23 -19.36 -4.79 6.91
C CYS A 23 -20.48 -4.43 5.94
N ASP A 24 -21.68 -5.00 6.14
CA ASP A 24 -22.86 -4.70 5.34
C ASP A 24 -23.32 -3.25 5.54
N TYR A 25 -23.35 -2.77 6.79
CA TYR A 25 -23.66 -1.38 7.10
C TYR A 25 -22.67 -0.41 6.45
N ARG A 26 -21.37 -0.66 6.52
CA ARG A 26 -20.38 0.18 5.84
C ARG A 26 -20.59 0.22 4.32
N ARG A 27 -20.97 -0.91 3.70
CA ARG A 27 -21.29 -0.96 2.27
C ARG A 27 -22.54 -0.13 1.96
N TYR A 28 -23.59 -0.25 2.78
CA TYR A 28 -24.80 0.57 2.69
C TYR A 28 -24.46 2.06 2.77
N CYS A 29 -23.73 2.48 3.81
CA CYS A 29 -23.32 3.88 3.98
C CYS A 29 -22.50 4.41 2.80
N TRP A 30 -21.59 3.60 2.24
CA TRP A 30 -20.83 3.97 1.04
C TRP A 30 -21.75 4.21 -0.15
N ASN A 31 -22.71 3.34 -0.38
CA ASN A 31 -23.61 3.45 -1.52
C ASN A 31 -24.54 4.65 -1.38
N GLN A 32 -25.10 4.88 -0.21
CA GLN A 32 -25.90 6.07 0.08
C GLN A 32 -25.09 7.37 -0.06
N ALA A 33 -23.85 7.37 0.47
CA ALA A 33 -22.97 8.53 0.33
C ALA A 33 -22.59 8.80 -1.14
N LEU A 34 -22.39 7.76 -1.94
CA LEU A 34 -22.07 7.89 -3.36
C LEU A 34 -23.26 8.47 -4.13
N ASP A 35 -24.48 8.02 -3.84
CA ASP A 35 -25.71 8.52 -4.43
C ASP A 35 -25.89 10.01 -4.13
N VAL A 36 -25.86 10.39 -2.85
CA VAL A 36 -25.94 11.80 -2.42
C VAL A 36 -24.82 12.63 -3.08
N TRP A 37 -23.59 12.11 -3.13
CA TRP A 37 -22.46 12.82 -3.75
C TRP A 37 -22.69 13.09 -5.23
N GLN A 38 -23.18 12.10 -5.96
CA GLN A 38 -23.46 12.22 -7.38
C GLN A 38 -24.61 13.19 -7.66
N THR A 39 -25.69 13.12 -6.87
CA THR A 39 -26.84 14.04 -6.96
C THR A 39 -26.40 15.49 -6.72
N LEU A 40 -25.68 15.78 -5.64
CA LEU A 40 -25.16 17.11 -5.37
C LEU A 40 -24.22 17.60 -6.49
N TYR A 41 -23.35 16.74 -6.99
CA TYR A 41 -22.47 17.09 -8.08
C TYR A 41 -23.23 17.44 -9.36
N GLN A 42 -24.26 16.65 -9.70
CA GLN A 42 -25.12 16.86 -10.86
C GLN A 42 -25.92 18.16 -10.74
N GLN A 43 -26.60 18.37 -9.61
CA GLN A 43 -27.37 19.61 -9.34
C GLN A 43 -26.51 20.86 -9.49
N ARG A 44 -25.25 20.81 -9.01
CA ARG A 44 -24.31 21.92 -9.20
C ARG A 44 -23.94 22.15 -10.67
N GLN A 45 -23.85 21.09 -11.47
CA GLN A 45 -23.55 21.21 -12.90
C GLN A 45 -24.73 21.83 -13.67
N GLU A 46 -25.95 21.47 -13.29
CA GLU A 46 -27.19 21.90 -13.95
C GLU A 46 -27.61 23.32 -13.58
N HIS A 47 -27.50 23.70 -12.30
CA HIS A 47 -28.09 24.93 -11.77
C HIS A 47 -27.10 26.05 -11.43
N LEU A 48 -25.78 25.76 -11.29
CA LEU A 48 -24.80 26.81 -11.05
C LEU A 48 -24.09 27.26 -12.35
N PRO A 49 -23.98 28.56 -12.60
CA PRO A 49 -23.17 29.09 -13.70
C PRO A 49 -21.70 28.60 -13.63
N SER A 50 -21.07 28.42 -14.78
CA SER A 50 -19.71 27.87 -14.88
C SER A 50 -18.66 28.77 -14.20
N ASP A 51 -18.81 30.07 -14.34
CA ASP A 51 -17.97 31.11 -13.71
C ASP A 51 -18.08 31.09 -12.18
N LEU A 52 -19.31 30.99 -11.64
CA LEU A 52 -19.53 30.87 -10.19
C LEU A 52 -18.94 29.56 -9.63
N ARG A 53 -19.04 28.46 -10.37
CA ARG A 53 -18.40 27.18 -9.98
C ARG A 53 -16.86 27.30 -9.95
N LEU A 54 -16.29 28.04 -10.91
CA LEU A 54 -14.85 28.28 -10.97
C LEU A 54 -14.40 29.19 -9.83
N LYS A 55 -15.12 30.30 -9.60
CA LYS A 55 -14.91 31.25 -8.50
C LYS A 55 -14.96 30.54 -7.15
N ALA A 56 -15.97 29.69 -6.91
CA ALA A 56 -16.10 28.90 -5.69
C ALA A 56 -14.94 27.91 -5.49
N LYS A 57 -14.40 27.35 -6.57
CA LYS A 57 -13.23 26.44 -6.49
C LYS A 57 -11.94 27.20 -6.17
N GLN A 58 -11.79 28.43 -6.69
CA GLN A 58 -10.65 29.30 -6.38
C GLN A 58 -10.71 29.78 -4.92
N ALA A 59 -11.89 30.13 -4.41
CA ALA A 59 -12.11 30.57 -3.03
C ALA A 59 -11.71 29.50 -1.97
N VAL A 60 -11.69 28.22 -2.31
CA VAL A 60 -11.14 27.17 -1.41
C VAL A 60 -9.64 27.36 -1.17
N LYS A 61 -8.91 27.92 -2.16
CA LYS A 61 -7.47 28.18 -2.06
C LYS A 61 -7.18 29.60 -1.59
N ASP A 62 -7.97 30.55 -2.07
CA ASP A 62 -7.83 31.96 -1.80
C ASP A 62 -9.08 32.47 -1.04
N LYS A 63 -8.94 32.64 0.26
CA LYS A 63 -10.00 33.11 1.15
C LYS A 63 -10.36 34.59 0.99
N SER A 64 -9.60 35.35 0.21
CA SER A 64 -9.89 36.77 -0.09
C SER A 64 -11.02 36.93 -1.11
N ILE A 65 -11.39 35.89 -1.82
CA ILE A 65 -12.46 35.93 -2.84
C ILE A 65 -13.82 36.08 -2.15
N LEU A 66 -14.46 37.23 -2.38
CA LEU A 66 -15.77 37.55 -1.85
C LEU A 66 -16.89 37.18 -2.83
N PHE A 67 -18.02 36.76 -2.30
CA PHE A 67 -19.23 36.43 -3.06
C PHE A 67 -20.34 37.47 -2.79
N ALA A 68 -21.05 37.84 -3.83
CA ALA A 68 -22.26 38.62 -3.73
C ALA A 68 -23.36 37.78 -3.02
N ASP A 69 -24.40 38.44 -2.45
CA ASP A 69 -25.37 37.74 -1.65
C ASP A 69 -26.23 36.76 -2.47
N ASN A 70 -26.57 37.09 -3.71
CA ASN A 70 -27.19 36.19 -4.67
C ASN A 70 -26.30 34.96 -4.97
N GLU A 71 -24.98 35.15 -5.10
CA GLU A 71 -24.03 34.05 -5.30
C GLU A 71 -23.95 33.14 -4.06
N LYS A 72 -23.94 33.74 -2.86
CA LYS A 72 -23.97 32.98 -1.59
C LYS A 72 -25.26 32.15 -1.47
N ALA A 73 -26.44 32.73 -1.81
CA ALA A 73 -27.71 32.04 -1.80
C ALA A 73 -27.70 30.82 -2.74
N LEU A 74 -27.23 30.99 -3.97
CA LEU A 74 -27.10 29.90 -4.94
C LEU A 74 -26.10 28.80 -4.48
N LEU A 75 -24.95 29.18 -3.90
CA LEU A 75 -24.01 28.24 -3.36
C LEU A 75 -24.52 27.48 -2.14
N ALA A 76 -25.40 28.10 -1.32
CA ALA A 76 -26.05 27.45 -0.20
C ALA A 76 -27.16 26.48 -0.66
N GLN A 77 -27.91 26.87 -1.70
CA GLN A 77 -28.94 26.02 -2.30
C GLN A 77 -28.37 24.78 -2.98
N TYR A 78 -27.20 24.93 -3.66
CA TYR A 78 -26.51 23.85 -4.36
C TYR A 78 -25.11 23.61 -3.77
N PRO A 79 -25.02 23.00 -2.57
CA PRO A 79 -23.76 22.89 -1.84
C PRO A 79 -22.77 21.93 -2.54
N SER A 80 -21.48 22.18 -2.35
CA SER A 80 -20.44 21.26 -2.85
C SER A 80 -20.52 19.91 -2.16
N PRO A 81 -20.37 18.79 -2.91
CA PRO A 81 -20.25 17.48 -2.30
C PRO A 81 -18.90 17.36 -1.59
N THR A 82 -18.91 17.52 -0.28
CA THR A 82 -17.77 17.37 0.61
C THR A 82 -18.06 16.30 1.66
N TYR A 83 -17.02 15.91 2.41
CA TYR A 83 -17.22 15.04 3.57
C TYR A 83 -18.27 15.58 4.52
N TYR A 84 -18.21 16.87 4.88
CA TYR A 84 -19.13 17.52 5.83
C TYR A 84 -20.55 17.60 5.30
N THR A 85 -20.72 18.05 4.06
CA THR A 85 -22.04 18.16 3.43
C THR A 85 -22.74 16.82 3.34
N VAL A 86 -22.06 15.79 2.82
CA VAL A 86 -22.64 14.46 2.63
C VAL A 86 -22.88 13.76 3.96
N SER A 87 -21.95 13.84 4.91
CA SER A 87 -22.17 13.25 6.24
C SER A 87 -23.29 13.93 7.02
N GLY A 88 -23.44 15.26 6.89
CA GLY A 88 -24.53 16.01 7.49
C GLY A 88 -25.89 15.60 6.93
N LEU A 89 -26.03 15.52 5.61
CA LEU A 89 -27.26 15.06 4.95
C LEU A 89 -27.63 13.63 5.36
N LEU A 90 -26.67 12.70 5.30
CA LEU A 90 -26.91 11.32 5.70
C LEU A 90 -27.24 11.18 7.19
N THR A 91 -26.74 12.07 8.03
CA THR A 91 -27.10 12.06 9.47
C THR A 91 -28.52 12.51 9.69
N LYS A 92 -29.00 13.53 8.95
CA LYS A 92 -30.40 13.99 9.01
C LYS A 92 -31.38 12.97 8.45
N GLN A 93 -30.96 12.17 7.48
CA GLN A 93 -31.79 11.15 6.80
C GLN A 93 -31.70 9.76 7.43
N LYS A 94 -31.06 9.64 8.59
CA LYS A 94 -30.94 8.36 9.28
C LYS A 94 -32.29 7.77 9.64
N GLN A 95 -32.45 6.48 9.33
CA GLN A 95 -33.57 5.67 9.76
C GLN A 95 -33.31 5.06 11.15
N ASP A 96 -34.35 4.67 11.88
CA ASP A 96 -34.25 4.17 13.26
C ASP A 96 -33.28 3.01 13.44
N TRP A 97 -33.28 2.07 12.50
CA TRP A 97 -32.35 0.93 12.57
C TRP A 97 -30.88 1.33 12.49
N GLN A 98 -30.55 2.47 11.87
CA GLN A 98 -29.18 2.96 11.76
C GLN A 98 -28.66 3.54 13.09
N TYR A 99 -29.53 4.02 13.95
CA TYR A 99 -29.16 4.51 15.29
C TYR A 99 -28.71 3.37 16.22
N GLN A 100 -29.06 2.14 15.88
CA GLN A 100 -28.61 0.94 16.61
C GLN A 100 -27.16 0.54 16.27
N LEU A 101 -26.59 1.09 15.19
CA LEU A 101 -25.24 0.78 14.71
C LEU A 101 -24.26 1.93 15.01
N PRO A 102 -22.96 1.64 15.13
CA PRO A 102 -21.95 2.66 15.40
C PRO A 102 -21.89 3.73 14.32
N SER A 103 -22.14 4.99 14.67
CA SER A 103 -22.10 6.13 13.73
C SER A 103 -20.74 6.33 13.08
N ARG A 104 -19.65 5.91 13.76
CA ARG A 104 -18.28 5.99 13.22
C ARG A 104 -18.11 5.20 11.92
N VAL A 105 -18.84 4.10 11.74
CA VAL A 105 -18.81 3.33 10.49
C VAL A 105 -19.35 4.16 9.32
N LEU A 106 -20.42 4.94 9.52
CA LEU A 106 -20.95 5.86 8.52
C LEU A 106 -19.92 6.95 8.18
N TYR A 107 -19.42 7.66 9.19
CA TYR A 107 -18.48 8.76 8.97
C TYR A 107 -17.20 8.31 8.27
N LYS A 108 -16.65 7.14 8.64
CA LYS A 108 -15.48 6.58 7.97
C LYS A 108 -15.79 6.09 6.54
N ALA A 109 -17.03 5.68 6.25
CA ALA A 109 -17.43 5.34 4.87
C ALA A 109 -17.50 6.59 3.98
N VAL A 110 -18.01 7.72 4.50
CA VAL A 110 -18.04 9.00 3.79
C VAL A 110 -16.62 9.57 3.59
N ASP A 111 -15.76 9.49 4.60
CA ASP A 111 -14.35 9.90 4.51
C ASP A 111 -13.59 9.09 3.43
N ASP A 112 -13.77 7.76 3.42
CA ASP A 112 -13.20 6.91 2.38
C ASP A 112 -13.69 7.28 0.97
N LEU A 113 -14.97 7.67 0.84
CA LEU A 113 -15.54 8.11 -0.43
C LEU A 113 -14.96 9.47 -0.86
N ALA A 114 -14.87 10.43 0.05
CA ALA A 114 -14.27 11.74 -0.22
C ALA A 114 -12.84 11.60 -0.72
N LYS A 115 -12.03 10.75 -0.06
CA LYS A 115 -10.67 10.43 -0.48
C LYS A 115 -10.63 9.76 -1.85
N ALA A 116 -11.58 8.88 -2.16
CA ALA A 116 -11.66 8.22 -3.47
C ALA A 116 -11.98 9.22 -4.59
N TRP A 117 -12.87 10.20 -4.35
CA TRP A 117 -13.15 11.29 -5.29
C TRP A 117 -11.95 12.21 -5.48
N SER A 118 -11.27 12.61 -4.40
CA SER A 118 -10.03 13.39 -4.49
C SER A 118 -8.99 12.69 -5.35
N ALA A 119 -8.71 11.41 -5.07
CA ALA A 119 -7.76 10.61 -5.85
C ALA A 119 -8.16 10.49 -7.34
N PHE A 120 -9.46 10.39 -7.63
CA PHE A 120 -9.97 10.39 -9.02
C PHE A 120 -9.67 11.72 -9.71
N PHE A 121 -10.03 12.86 -9.11
CA PHE A 121 -9.78 14.18 -9.69
C PHE A 121 -8.30 14.49 -9.81
N ASP A 122 -7.49 14.14 -8.82
CA ASP A 122 -6.04 14.36 -8.86
C ASP A 122 -5.36 13.53 -9.94
N SER A 123 -5.82 12.30 -10.17
CA SER A 123 -5.31 11.47 -11.26
C SER A 123 -5.59 12.06 -12.66
N ARG A 124 -6.63 12.91 -12.80
CA ARG A 124 -6.97 13.59 -14.05
C ARG A 124 -6.18 14.86 -14.31
N LYS A 125 -5.65 15.48 -13.26
CA LYS A 125 -4.79 16.69 -13.37
C LYS A 125 -3.37 16.35 -13.81
N LEU A 126 -2.89 15.14 -13.52
CA LEU A 126 -1.55 14.71 -13.87
C LEU A 126 -1.44 14.49 -15.39
N LYS A 127 -0.63 15.29 -16.07
CA LYS A 127 -0.34 15.17 -17.51
C LYS A 127 0.42 13.87 -17.86
N THR A 128 1.07 13.25 -16.88
CA THR A 128 1.75 11.96 -17.04
C THR A 128 0.75 10.83 -16.81
N LYS A 129 0.73 9.83 -17.71
CA LYS A 129 -0.14 8.61 -17.64
C LYS A 129 0.15 7.71 -16.41
N LYS A 130 0.41 8.29 -15.23
CA LYS A 130 0.50 7.55 -13.99
C LYS A 130 -0.92 7.13 -13.59
N ARG A 131 -1.17 5.83 -13.65
CA ARG A 131 -2.33 5.08 -13.14
C ARG A 131 -3.65 5.86 -13.09
N ASN A 132 -4.48 5.72 -14.10
CA ASN A 132 -5.85 6.25 -14.09
C ASN A 132 -6.65 5.64 -12.93
N VAL A 133 -6.96 6.46 -11.93
CA VAL A 133 -7.88 6.09 -10.85
C VAL A 133 -9.30 6.13 -11.42
N GLY A 134 -10.05 5.03 -11.31
CA GLY A 134 -11.44 4.97 -11.76
C GLY A 134 -12.37 5.85 -10.90
N LYS A 135 -13.48 6.30 -11.50
CA LYS A 135 -14.57 6.97 -10.77
C LYS A 135 -15.08 6.05 -9.64
N PRO A 136 -15.35 6.56 -8.43
CA PRO A 136 -16.00 5.77 -7.38
C PRO A 136 -17.29 5.12 -7.87
N SER A 137 -17.51 3.85 -7.50
CA SER A 137 -18.66 3.06 -7.94
C SER A 137 -19.37 2.40 -6.76
N PHE A 138 -20.64 2.00 -7.00
CA PHE A 138 -21.43 1.25 -6.02
C PHE A 138 -20.76 -0.09 -5.66
N ARG A 139 -20.88 -0.47 -4.41
CA ARG A 139 -20.28 -1.71 -3.87
C ARG A 139 -21.33 -2.79 -3.72
N SER A 140 -21.03 -3.98 -4.19
CA SER A 140 -21.91 -5.15 -4.06
C SER A 140 -21.42 -6.11 -2.96
N LYS A 141 -22.34 -6.92 -2.42
CA LYS A 141 -22.00 -7.99 -1.46
C LYS A 141 -21.09 -9.07 -2.07
N LYS A 142 -21.13 -9.22 -3.40
CA LYS A 142 -20.27 -10.19 -4.14
C LYS A 142 -18.79 -9.77 -4.18
N ASN A 143 -18.45 -8.55 -3.76
CA ASN A 143 -17.07 -8.09 -3.72
C ASN A 143 -16.30 -8.85 -2.62
N SER A 144 -15.16 -9.42 -2.97
CA SER A 144 -14.31 -10.18 -2.05
C SER A 144 -13.67 -9.37 -0.91
N LYS A 145 -13.58 -8.03 -1.08
CA LYS A 145 -13.02 -7.12 -0.06
C LYS A 145 -14.13 -6.47 0.73
N GLN A 146 -14.53 -7.10 1.82
CA GLN A 146 -15.46 -6.53 2.79
C GLN A 146 -14.70 -6.05 4.03
N GLY A 147 -15.20 -5.02 4.69
CA GLY A 147 -14.58 -4.49 5.89
C GLY A 147 -15.15 -3.12 6.25
N PHE A 148 -14.75 -2.62 7.40
CA PHE A 148 -15.12 -1.29 7.91
C PHE A 148 -13.97 -0.70 8.71
N LYS A 149 -14.05 0.58 9.04
CA LYS A 149 -13.08 1.30 9.85
C LYS A 149 -13.75 1.94 11.07
N THR A 150 -13.01 1.99 12.16
CA THR A 150 -13.40 2.73 13.37
C THR A 150 -12.17 3.36 14.04
N ASP A 151 -12.35 4.50 14.68
CA ASP A 151 -11.34 5.17 15.50
C ASP A 151 -11.55 4.94 17.01
N ARG A 152 -12.48 4.05 17.39
CA ARG A 152 -12.80 3.71 18.78
C ARG A 152 -12.42 2.28 19.15
N ALA A 153 -11.42 1.73 18.46
CA ALA A 153 -10.87 0.42 18.81
C ALA A 153 -9.95 0.54 20.04
N ARG A 154 -10.05 -0.44 20.95
CA ARG A 154 -9.20 -0.55 22.14
C ARG A 154 -8.76 -1.99 22.34
N ILE A 155 -7.66 -2.19 23.05
CA ILE A 155 -7.22 -3.50 23.50
C ILE A 155 -7.45 -3.56 25.00
N ILE A 156 -8.25 -4.53 25.44
CA ILE A 156 -8.56 -4.78 26.85
C ILE A 156 -8.37 -6.28 27.08
N ASN A 157 -7.54 -6.65 28.06
CA ASN A 157 -7.25 -8.04 28.38
C ASN A 157 -6.88 -8.89 27.17
N SER A 158 -5.95 -8.40 26.33
CA SER A 158 -5.49 -9.05 25.10
C SER A 158 -6.59 -9.34 24.07
N LYS A 159 -7.71 -8.62 24.13
CA LYS A 159 -8.82 -8.71 23.18
C LYS A 159 -9.06 -7.35 22.50
N LEU A 160 -9.42 -7.38 21.23
CA LEU A 160 -9.82 -6.20 20.49
C LEU A 160 -11.27 -5.85 20.81
N VAL A 161 -11.49 -4.69 21.42
CA VAL A 161 -12.82 -4.13 21.71
C VAL A 161 -13.10 -3.04 20.68
N LEU A 162 -14.27 -3.12 20.04
CA LEU A 162 -14.76 -2.14 19.06
C LEU A 162 -15.92 -1.34 19.65
N ASP A 163 -16.43 -0.36 18.90
CA ASP A 163 -17.63 0.38 19.27
C ASP A 163 -18.82 -0.55 19.55
N LYS A 164 -19.54 -0.29 20.64
CA LYS A 164 -20.75 -1.05 20.98
C LYS A 164 -21.84 -0.78 19.97
N SER A 165 -22.41 -1.83 19.40
CA SER A 165 -23.68 -1.77 18.71
C SER A 165 -24.80 -1.95 19.73
N ARG A 166 -25.84 -1.14 19.66
CA ARG A 166 -27.00 -1.25 20.56
C ARG A 166 -27.81 -2.54 20.36
N ILE A 167 -27.75 -3.12 19.15
CA ILE A 167 -28.41 -4.39 18.81
C ILE A 167 -27.85 -5.57 19.63
N TYR A 168 -26.56 -5.51 19.99
CA TYR A 168 -25.86 -6.64 20.62
C TYR A 168 -25.47 -6.31 22.06
N LYS A 169 -26.43 -5.82 22.86
CA LYS A 169 -26.21 -5.57 24.28
C LYS A 169 -25.68 -6.85 24.96
N GLY A 170 -24.52 -6.77 25.59
CA GLY A 170 -23.95 -7.86 26.38
C GLY A 170 -22.99 -8.84 25.66
N ALA A 171 -23.04 -9.00 24.33
CA ALA A 171 -22.24 -9.97 23.60
C ALA A 171 -20.88 -9.44 23.12
N TRP A 172 -20.55 -8.21 23.40
CA TRP A 172 -19.41 -7.50 22.80
C TRP A 172 -18.30 -7.22 23.82
N TYR A 173 -17.65 -8.28 24.27
CA TYR A 173 -16.59 -8.20 25.30
C TYR A 173 -15.17 -8.25 24.76
N GLY A 174 -14.99 -8.08 23.47
CA GLY A 174 -13.70 -8.14 22.83
C GLY A 174 -13.47 -9.41 22.04
N ILE A 175 -12.77 -9.25 20.92
CA ILE A 175 -12.47 -10.32 19.96
C ILE A 175 -11.06 -10.81 20.24
N PRO A 176 -10.86 -12.10 20.54
CA PRO A 176 -9.53 -12.67 20.64
C PRO A 176 -8.77 -12.51 19.32
N PHE A 177 -7.50 -12.22 19.41
CA PHE A 177 -6.61 -12.17 18.24
C PHE A 177 -5.31 -12.93 18.54
N LYS A 178 -4.70 -13.42 17.47
CA LYS A 178 -3.33 -13.97 17.50
C LYS A 178 -2.47 -13.14 16.56
N GLY A 179 -1.28 -12.92 16.95
CA GLY A 179 -0.28 -12.15 16.24
C GLY A 179 0.75 -11.63 17.20
N TYR A 180 1.67 -10.90 16.71
CA TYR A 180 2.83 -10.35 17.38
C TYR A 180 2.44 -9.50 18.59
N ASP A 181 3.37 -9.33 19.50
CA ASP A 181 3.30 -8.31 20.55
C ASP A 181 3.00 -6.96 19.88
N LEU A 182 1.95 -6.33 20.38
CA LEU A 182 1.59 -5.02 19.88
C LEU A 182 2.52 -4.01 20.55
N PRO A 183 3.03 -3.04 19.80
CA PRO A 183 3.84 -1.98 20.40
C PRO A 183 2.98 -1.18 21.38
N ASP A 184 3.61 -0.65 22.42
CA ASP A 184 2.98 0.30 23.32
C ASP A 184 2.55 1.54 22.56
N GLY A 185 1.37 2.06 22.89
CA GLY A 185 0.85 3.27 22.25
C GLY A 185 -0.66 3.29 22.09
N ASN A 186 -1.17 4.42 21.66
CA ASN A 186 -2.59 4.63 21.45
C ASN A 186 -3.05 4.22 20.04
N ILE A 187 -4.14 3.47 19.95
CA ILE A 187 -4.73 3.11 18.66
C ILE A 187 -5.45 4.34 18.08
N LYS A 188 -4.88 4.92 17.01
CA LYS A 188 -5.51 6.05 16.29
C LYS A 188 -6.76 5.60 15.52
N TYR A 189 -6.67 4.46 14.84
CA TYR A 189 -7.83 3.82 14.19
C TYR A 189 -7.55 2.36 13.88
N CYS A 190 -8.63 1.62 13.65
CA CYS A 190 -8.63 0.21 13.29
C CYS A 190 -9.38 0.01 11.97
N SER A 191 -8.82 -0.78 11.08
CA SER A 191 -9.46 -1.24 9.85
C SER A 191 -9.71 -2.74 9.92
N ILE A 192 -10.98 -3.15 9.97
CA ILE A 192 -11.39 -4.55 9.94
C ILE A 192 -11.58 -4.98 8.49
N THR A 193 -11.02 -6.11 8.09
CA THR A 193 -11.15 -6.67 6.74
C THR A 193 -11.49 -8.15 6.78
N LYS A 194 -12.43 -8.57 5.93
CA LYS A 194 -12.82 -9.97 5.73
C LYS A 194 -12.15 -10.51 4.46
N VAL A 195 -11.36 -11.55 4.60
CA VAL A 195 -10.69 -12.22 3.47
C VAL A 195 -10.82 -13.72 3.63
N ASN A 196 -11.41 -14.40 2.65
CA ASN A 196 -11.62 -15.86 2.69
C ASN A 196 -12.30 -16.32 4.00
N ASN A 197 -13.39 -15.68 4.39
CA ASN A 197 -14.15 -15.91 5.63
C ASN A 197 -13.35 -15.76 6.93
N LYS A 198 -12.20 -15.11 6.90
CA LYS A 198 -11.38 -14.80 8.07
C LYS A 198 -11.30 -13.29 8.25
N TYR A 199 -11.39 -12.86 9.51
CA TYR A 199 -11.29 -11.45 9.87
C TYR A 199 -9.88 -11.08 10.30
N TYR A 200 -9.45 -9.89 9.89
CA TYR A 200 -8.18 -9.28 10.24
C TYR A 200 -8.41 -7.85 10.69
N ALA A 201 -7.72 -7.44 11.73
CA ALA A 201 -7.64 -6.04 12.15
C ALA A 201 -6.27 -5.48 11.74
N SER A 202 -6.27 -4.34 11.09
CA SER A 202 -5.08 -3.50 10.91
C SER A 202 -5.21 -2.34 11.87
N LEU A 203 -4.37 -2.33 12.89
CA LEU A 203 -4.32 -1.33 13.96
C LEU A 203 -3.24 -0.31 13.61
N VAL A 204 -3.60 0.96 13.52
CA VAL A 204 -2.63 2.05 13.44
C VAL A 204 -2.42 2.56 14.84
N ILE A 205 -1.21 2.40 15.35
CA ILE A 205 -0.80 2.67 16.72
C ILE A 205 0.22 3.79 16.69
N ASP A 206 0.00 4.81 17.49
CA ASP A 206 0.98 5.85 17.72
C ASP A 206 1.99 5.38 18.74
N THR A 207 3.20 5.09 18.30
CA THR A 207 4.26 4.53 19.12
C THR A 207 5.43 5.51 19.27
N PRO A 208 6.13 5.51 20.40
CA PRO A 208 7.39 6.22 20.50
C PRO A 208 8.41 5.68 19.48
N ILE A 209 9.40 6.48 19.14
CA ILE A 209 10.55 6.05 18.37
C ILE A 209 11.46 5.23 19.29
N GLU A 210 11.87 4.05 18.82
CA GLU A 210 12.78 3.16 19.52
C GLU A 210 14.21 3.48 19.06
N HIS A 211 14.95 4.26 19.85
CA HIS A 211 16.33 4.58 19.49
C HIS A 211 17.25 3.39 19.76
N LEU A 212 17.76 2.77 18.69
CA LEU A 212 18.85 1.80 18.81
C LEU A 212 20.19 2.53 19.11
N GLY A 213 21.06 1.87 19.85
CA GLY A 213 22.41 2.37 20.11
C GLY A 213 23.18 2.67 18.81
N LYS A 214 24.12 3.63 18.87
CA LYS A 214 25.01 3.92 17.74
C LYS A 214 26.03 2.82 17.56
N THR A 215 26.25 2.40 16.32
CA THR A 215 27.25 1.42 15.91
C THR A 215 28.43 2.07 15.17
N ASN A 216 28.24 3.30 14.69
CA ASN A 216 29.18 4.04 13.82
C ASN A 216 29.53 3.29 12.52
N GLN A 217 28.72 2.29 12.16
CA GLN A 217 28.89 1.52 10.94
C GLN A 217 27.94 2.02 9.86
N LYS A 218 28.43 1.98 8.62
CA LYS A 218 27.67 2.37 7.42
C LYS A 218 27.66 1.22 6.44
N THR A 219 26.59 1.13 5.65
CA THR A 219 26.50 0.18 4.53
C THR A 219 25.71 0.78 3.38
N ALA A 220 25.90 0.20 2.20
CA ALA A 220 25.03 0.44 1.05
C ALA A 220 24.44 -0.88 0.56
N ILE A 221 23.27 -0.81 -0.07
CA ILE A 221 22.57 -1.98 -0.59
C ILE A 221 22.24 -1.76 -2.07
N ASP A 222 22.88 -2.55 -2.93
CA ASP A 222 22.52 -2.68 -4.34
C ASP A 222 21.37 -3.69 -4.49
N ALA A 223 20.24 -3.22 -5.02
CA ALA A 223 19.00 -4.01 -5.07
C ALA A 223 18.86 -4.67 -6.45
N ASN A 224 19.29 -5.91 -6.58
CA ASN A 224 19.12 -6.75 -7.75
C ASN A 224 17.78 -7.53 -7.76
N VAL A 225 17.38 -8.09 -8.90
CA VAL A 225 16.10 -8.80 -9.06
C VAL A 225 15.97 -10.04 -8.18
N ASN A 226 17.06 -10.77 -7.97
CA ASN A 226 17.08 -12.04 -7.27
C ASN A 226 17.74 -11.96 -5.88
N HIS A 227 18.55 -10.95 -5.64
CA HIS A 227 19.32 -10.75 -4.42
C HIS A 227 19.53 -9.26 -4.17
N PHE A 228 19.88 -8.92 -2.94
CA PHE A 228 20.35 -7.60 -2.55
C PHE A 228 21.74 -7.75 -1.99
N ASP A 229 22.70 -7.06 -2.60
CA ASP A 229 24.11 -7.11 -2.19
C ASP A 229 24.42 -5.92 -1.29
N TYR A 230 25.19 -6.17 -0.24
CA TYR A 230 25.62 -5.16 0.71
C TYR A 230 27.09 -5.43 1.13
N THR A 231 27.69 -4.54 1.89
CA THR A 231 29.13 -4.60 2.19
C THR A 231 29.64 -5.93 2.73
N GLU A 232 28.81 -6.67 3.49
CA GLU A 232 29.24 -7.92 4.13
C GLU A 232 28.60 -9.18 3.53
N GLY A 233 27.81 -9.07 2.48
CA GLY A 233 27.18 -10.25 1.90
C GLY A 233 26.03 -9.98 0.94
N SER A 234 25.20 -11.00 0.75
CA SER A 234 24.07 -10.96 -0.16
C SER A 234 22.82 -11.58 0.48
N PHE A 235 21.67 -10.98 0.23
CA PHE A 235 20.37 -11.45 0.68
C PHE A 235 19.52 -11.98 -0.49
N ALA A 236 19.18 -13.26 -0.47
CA ALA A 236 18.38 -13.90 -1.52
C ALA A 236 16.89 -13.48 -1.43
N VAL A 237 16.39 -12.79 -2.46
CA VAL A 237 14.99 -12.31 -2.55
C VAL A 237 14.01 -13.43 -2.87
N CYS A 238 14.43 -14.43 -3.65
CA CYS A 238 13.63 -15.58 -4.08
C CYS A 238 14.30 -16.90 -3.71
N PRO A 239 14.27 -17.30 -2.43
CA PRO A 239 14.87 -18.55 -2.02
C PRO A 239 14.13 -19.75 -2.62
N LYS A 240 14.85 -20.86 -2.84
CA LYS A 240 14.36 -22.12 -3.45
C LYS A 240 13.09 -22.66 -2.77
N GLN A 241 12.90 -22.40 -1.48
CA GLN A 241 11.69 -22.80 -0.73
C GLN A 241 10.37 -22.21 -1.29
N LEU A 242 10.43 -21.16 -2.13
CA LEU A 242 9.25 -20.59 -2.79
C LEU A 242 8.92 -21.26 -4.12
N ASP A 243 9.81 -22.06 -4.72
CA ASP A 243 9.63 -22.62 -6.06
C ASP A 243 8.41 -23.51 -6.15
N ALA A 244 8.21 -24.42 -5.17
CA ALA A 244 7.03 -25.26 -5.10
C ALA A 244 5.71 -24.45 -5.04
N LEU A 245 5.69 -23.32 -4.33
CA LEU A 245 4.53 -22.43 -4.27
C LEU A 245 4.30 -21.71 -5.61
N TYR A 246 5.37 -21.33 -6.31
CA TYR A 246 5.23 -20.72 -7.64
C TYR A 246 4.71 -21.70 -8.69
N GLU A 247 5.11 -22.97 -8.64
CA GLU A 247 4.54 -24.00 -9.53
C GLU A 247 3.06 -24.27 -9.20
N GLN A 248 2.67 -24.31 -7.92
CA GLN A 248 1.26 -24.39 -7.53
C GLN A 248 0.45 -23.19 -8.03
N ILE A 249 0.99 -21.98 -7.94
CA ILE A 249 0.36 -20.77 -8.47
C ILE A 249 0.13 -20.89 -9.97
N LYS A 250 1.14 -21.30 -10.73
CA LYS A 250 1.09 -21.52 -12.17
C LYS A 250 0.05 -22.57 -12.55
N HIS A 251 -0.02 -23.67 -11.80
CA HIS A 251 -1.03 -24.71 -11.97
C HIS A 251 -2.45 -24.15 -11.78
N TYR A 252 -2.74 -23.48 -10.65
CA TYR A 252 -4.07 -22.91 -10.38
C TYR A 252 -4.44 -21.79 -11.37
N GLN A 253 -3.49 -21.00 -11.86
CA GLN A 253 -3.73 -20.01 -12.91
C GLN A 253 -4.20 -20.67 -14.20
N ARG A 254 -3.55 -21.77 -14.64
CA ARG A 254 -3.95 -22.55 -15.82
C ARG A 254 -5.35 -23.13 -15.64
N LEU A 255 -5.66 -23.73 -14.49
CA LEU A 255 -7.00 -24.24 -14.19
C LEU A 255 -8.08 -23.15 -14.26
N LEU A 256 -7.82 -21.97 -13.69
CA LEU A 256 -8.75 -20.85 -13.77
C LEU A 256 -8.95 -20.34 -15.20
N ALA A 257 -7.90 -20.31 -16.01
CA ALA A 257 -7.99 -19.93 -17.41
C ALA A 257 -8.89 -20.90 -18.19
N ARG A 258 -8.69 -22.21 -18.04
CA ARG A 258 -9.55 -23.25 -18.65
C ARG A 258 -11.02 -23.11 -18.25
N LYS A 259 -11.30 -22.92 -16.94
CA LYS A 259 -12.67 -22.73 -16.42
C LYS A 259 -13.33 -21.42 -16.88
N ARG A 260 -12.54 -20.41 -17.24
CA ARG A 260 -13.06 -19.17 -17.85
C ARG A 260 -13.46 -19.38 -19.29
N GLN A 261 -12.67 -20.16 -20.06
CA GLN A 261 -12.93 -20.44 -21.46
C GLN A 261 -14.16 -21.34 -21.65
N ALA A 262 -14.27 -22.39 -20.82
CA ALA A 262 -15.39 -23.37 -20.89
C ALA A 262 -16.77 -22.71 -20.74
N ASN A 263 -16.90 -21.66 -19.89
CA ASN A 263 -18.18 -21.01 -19.62
C ASN A 263 -18.37 -19.67 -20.35
N GLY A 264 -17.46 -19.29 -21.26
CA GLY A 264 -17.48 -17.99 -21.93
C GLY A 264 -17.15 -16.79 -21.00
N LYS A 265 -16.81 -15.65 -21.61
CA LYS A 265 -16.36 -14.45 -20.84
C LYS A 265 -17.47 -13.85 -19.96
N LYS A 266 -18.73 -13.93 -20.38
CA LYS A 266 -19.89 -13.31 -19.71
C LYS A 266 -20.68 -14.27 -18.81
N ALA A 267 -20.45 -15.57 -18.88
CA ALA A 267 -21.20 -16.57 -18.14
C ALA A 267 -20.92 -16.53 -16.62
N ALA A 268 -21.90 -16.95 -15.82
CA ALA A 268 -21.75 -17.13 -14.38
C ALA A 268 -20.63 -18.14 -14.08
N ARG A 269 -19.85 -17.87 -13.04
CA ARG A 269 -18.74 -18.75 -12.64
C ARG A 269 -19.25 -19.89 -11.76
N SER A 270 -18.76 -21.11 -12.03
CA SER A 270 -19.12 -22.31 -11.25
C SER A 270 -18.54 -22.27 -9.82
N ASN A 271 -19.11 -23.06 -8.93
CA ASN A 271 -18.56 -23.22 -7.56
C ASN A 271 -17.12 -23.72 -7.59
N GLN A 272 -16.79 -24.66 -8.48
CA GLN A 272 -15.43 -25.15 -8.67
C GLN A 272 -14.44 -24.02 -9.09
N TYR A 273 -14.90 -23.04 -9.91
CA TYR A 273 -14.06 -21.87 -10.21
C TYR A 273 -13.70 -21.09 -8.94
N PHE A 274 -14.66 -20.86 -8.05
CA PHE A 274 -14.42 -20.15 -6.80
C PHE A 274 -13.54 -20.93 -5.83
N GLU A 275 -13.63 -22.25 -5.79
CA GLU A 275 -12.74 -23.10 -5.00
C GLU A 275 -11.30 -23.00 -5.49
N VAL A 276 -11.04 -23.15 -6.80
CA VAL A 276 -9.70 -23.01 -7.38
C VAL A 276 -9.16 -21.59 -7.14
N LYS A 277 -9.99 -20.56 -7.30
CA LYS A 277 -9.63 -19.19 -6.99
C LYS A 277 -9.20 -19.03 -5.53
N THR A 278 -9.89 -19.65 -4.61
CA THR A 278 -9.56 -19.62 -3.18
C THR A 278 -8.22 -20.31 -2.91
N LYS A 279 -7.95 -21.47 -3.54
CA LYS A 279 -6.66 -22.17 -3.45
C LYS A 279 -5.51 -21.27 -3.97
N LEU A 280 -5.69 -20.65 -5.13
CA LEU A 280 -4.72 -19.70 -5.69
C LEU A 280 -4.45 -18.52 -4.75
N GLN A 281 -5.48 -17.92 -4.17
CA GLN A 281 -5.34 -16.83 -3.21
C GLN A 281 -4.58 -17.23 -1.94
N LYS A 282 -4.77 -18.48 -1.46
CA LYS A 282 -4.01 -19.03 -0.33
C LYS A 282 -2.52 -19.15 -0.67
N CYS A 283 -2.17 -19.63 -1.88
CA CYS A 283 -0.77 -19.72 -2.32
C CYS A 283 -0.12 -18.33 -2.39
N TYR A 284 -0.76 -17.35 -3.03
CA TYR A 284 -0.25 -15.97 -3.06
C TYR A 284 -0.05 -15.38 -1.67
N LYS A 285 -1.01 -15.63 -0.76
CA LYS A 285 -0.89 -15.15 0.63
C LYS A 285 0.31 -15.79 1.34
N ARG A 286 0.54 -17.09 1.13
CA ARG A 286 1.68 -17.80 1.72
C ARG A 286 3.01 -17.26 1.21
N VAL A 287 3.15 -17.06 -0.11
CA VAL A 287 4.34 -16.42 -0.71
C VAL A 287 4.57 -15.04 -0.10
N THR A 288 3.53 -14.20 -0.07
CA THR A 288 3.64 -12.84 0.50
C THR A 288 4.05 -12.85 1.97
N ASN A 289 3.53 -13.80 2.76
CA ASN A 289 3.88 -13.88 4.18
C ASN A 289 5.35 -14.28 4.37
N ILE A 290 5.84 -15.29 3.62
CA ILE A 290 7.25 -15.73 3.68
C ILE A 290 8.16 -14.57 3.26
N GLN A 291 7.88 -13.93 2.13
CA GLN A 291 8.67 -12.81 1.65
C GLN A 291 8.70 -11.63 2.63
N ASN A 292 7.55 -11.31 3.25
CA ASN A 292 7.52 -10.23 4.25
C ASN A 292 8.33 -10.61 5.50
N ASP A 293 8.23 -11.85 5.98
CA ASP A 293 9.00 -12.31 7.15
C ASP A 293 10.50 -12.19 6.89
N MET A 294 10.95 -12.66 5.72
CA MET A 294 12.36 -12.57 5.31
C MET A 294 12.84 -11.11 5.24
N LEU A 295 12.07 -10.24 4.55
CA LEU A 295 12.41 -8.82 4.46
C LEU A 295 12.39 -8.13 5.83
N HIS A 296 11.45 -8.47 6.70
CA HIS A 296 11.42 -7.90 8.05
C HIS A 296 12.67 -8.30 8.86
N LYS A 297 13.09 -9.56 8.77
CA LYS A 297 14.31 -10.04 9.44
C LYS A 297 15.53 -9.32 8.88
N PHE A 298 15.73 -9.37 7.57
CA PHE A 298 16.86 -8.72 6.90
C PHE A 298 16.95 -7.23 7.22
N THR A 299 15.88 -6.47 6.99
CA THR A 299 15.91 -5.02 7.22
C THR A 299 16.00 -4.63 8.71
N THR A 300 15.61 -5.51 9.64
CA THR A 300 15.86 -5.30 11.08
C THR A 300 17.33 -5.54 11.40
N GLU A 301 17.91 -6.62 10.91
CA GLU A 301 19.32 -6.96 11.09
C GLU A 301 20.24 -5.85 10.57
N ILE A 302 19.95 -5.31 9.39
CA ILE A 302 20.70 -4.18 8.81
C ILE A 302 20.72 -2.99 9.78
N TYR A 303 19.58 -2.55 10.34
CA TYR A 303 19.55 -1.42 11.25
C TYR A 303 20.09 -1.72 12.67
N HIS A 304 20.23 -2.98 13.03
CA HIS A 304 20.96 -3.35 14.25
C HIS A 304 22.49 -3.24 14.06
N LYS A 305 22.99 -3.47 12.83
CA LYS A 305 24.42 -3.41 12.50
C LYS A 305 24.87 -2.00 12.08
N TYR A 306 24.05 -1.26 11.34
CA TYR A 306 24.46 -0.03 10.68
C TYR A 306 23.62 1.16 11.11
N ASP A 307 24.27 2.32 11.27
CA ASP A 307 23.61 3.60 11.59
C ASP A 307 23.11 4.31 10.34
N THR A 308 23.90 4.24 9.26
CA THR A 308 23.58 4.85 7.97
C THR A 308 23.53 3.78 6.88
N VAL A 309 22.45 3.79 6.10
CA VAL A 309 22.25 2.86 4.99
C VAL A 309 21.95 3.64 3.71
N VAL A 310 22.68 3.36 2.65
CA VAL A 310 22.45 3.95 1.33
C VAL A 310 21.75 2.94 0.44
N ILE A 311 20.66 3.32 -0.25
CA ILE A 311 19.96 2.49 -1.23
C ILE A 311 19.63 3.28 -2.49
N GLU A 312 19.43 2.60 -3.61
CA GLU A 312 19.03 3.22 -4.87
C GLU A 312 17.55 3.68 -4.88
N ASP A 313 17.24 4.84 -5.48
CA ASP A 313 15.87 5.28 -5.78
C ASP A 313 15.34 4.63 -7.07
N LEU A 314 15.07 3.31 -7.02
CA LEU A 314 14.58 2.57 -8.17
C LEU A 314 13.16 2.98 -8.60
N ASN A 315 12.97 3.33 -9.87
CA ASN A 315 11.64 3.56 -10.44
C ASN A 315 10.94 2.25 -10.80
N VAL A 316 10.46 1.54 -9.77
CA VAL A 316 9.79 0.25 -9.91
C VAL A 316 8.61 0.29 -10.89
N GLN A 317 7.89 1.43 -10.98
CA GLN A 317 6.76 1.57 -11.89
C GLN A 317 7.20 1.61 -13.37
N ALA A 318 8.27 2.34 -13.67
CA ALA A 318 8.81 2.36 -15.04
C ALA A 318 9.39 0.99 -15.43
N MET A 319 10.08 0.33 -14.51
CA MET A 319 10.60 -1.03 -14.72
C MET A 319 9.48 -2.06 -14.98
N GLN A 320 8.31 -1.94 -14.35
CA GLN A 320 7.15 -2.82 -14.57
C GLN A 320 6.50 -2.67 -15.95
N MET A 321 6.74 -1.57 -16.64
CA MET A 321 6.23 -1.37 -18.02
C MET A 321 7.05 -2.12 -19.08
N SER A 322 8.22 -2.65 -18.73
CA SER A 322 9.05 -3.44 -19.63
C SER A 322 8.51 -4.86 -19.81
N LYS A 323 8.85 -5.50 -20.96
CA LYS A 323 8.37 -6.87 -21.29
C LYS A 323 8.90 -7.97 -20.34
N LYS A 324 9.89 -7.69 -19.47
CA LYS A 324 10.52 -8.65 -18.52
C LYS A 324 9.90 -8.63 -17.12
N THR A 325 8.60 -8.35 -17.00
CA THR A 325 7.89 -8.04 -15.75
C THR A 325 7.78 -9.19 -14.74
N LYS A 326 7.86 -10.48 -15.15
CA LYS A 326 7.63 -11.61 -14.25
C LYS A 326 8.61 -11.67 -13.08
N ASN A 327 9.90 -11.52 -13.35
CA ASN A 327 10.93 -11.55 -12.30
C ASN A 327 10.90 -10.27 -11.46
N LEU A 328 10.59 -9.15 -12.06
CA LEU A 328 10.45 -7.88 -11.37
C LEU A 328 9.31 -7.88 -10.32
N HIS A 329 8.19 -8.57 -10.60
CA HIS A 329 7.12 -8.76 -9.60
C HIS A 329 7.56 -9.58 -8.37
N ARG A 330 8.63 -10.36 -8.51
CA ARG A 330 9.24 -11.15 -7.42
C ARG A 330 10.30 -10.39 -6.65
N SER A 331 10.89 -9.33 -7.23
CA SER A 331 12.07 -8.61 -6.72
C SER A 331 11.86 -7.84 -5.42
N LEU A 332 10.62 -7.60 -5.01
CA LEU A 332 10.26 -6.95 -3.73
C LEU A 332 10.75 -5.50 -3.54
N PHE A 333 11.34 -4.84 -4.54
CA PHE A 333 11.94 -3.50 -4.42
C PHE A 333 11.07 -2.49 -3.66
N GLY A 334 9.79 -2.36 -4.04
CA GLY A 334 8.88 -1.40 -3.39
C GLY A 334 8.59 -1.73 -1.92
N ARG A 335 8.56 -3.03 -1.54
CA ARG A 335 8.39 -3.42 -0.13
C ARG A 335 9.68 -3.25 0.66
N PHE A 336 10.82 -3.57 0.06
CA PHE A 336 12.13 -3.37 0.65
C PHE A 336 12.32 -1.89 1.00
N ARG A 337 12.17 -0.99 0.03
CA ARG A 337 12.24 0.46 0.27
C ARG A 337 11.31 0.91 1.40
N LEU A 338 10.03 0.51 1.36
CA LEU A 338 9.07 0.85 2.40
C LEU A 338 9.53 0.37 3.79
N PHE A 339 10.13 -0.85 3.86
CA PHE A 339 10.61 -1.39 5.13
C PHE A 339 11.87 -0.68 5.62
N MET A 340 12.75 -0.27 4.74
CA MET A 340 13.91 0.56 5.08
C MET A 340 13.48 1.94 5.59
N GLU A 341 12.60 2.64 4.88
CA GLU A 341 12.12 3.98 5.24
C GLU A 341 11.49 4.00 6.65
N TYR A 342 10.46 3.16 6.91
CA TYR A 342 9.79 3.21 8.21
C TYR A 342 10.64 2.67 9.37
N LYS A 343 11.59 1.75 9.10
CA LYS A 343 12.48 1.25 10.16
C LYS A 343 13.61 2.22 10.47
N ALA A 344 14.10 2.97 9.50
CA ALA A 344 15.00 4.09 9.76
C ALA A 344 14.36 5.07 10.76
N GLU A 345 13.13 5.50 10.48
CA GLU A 345 12.37 6.35 11.41
C GLU A 345 12.15 5.67 12.77
N LYS A 346 11.73 4.37 12.76
CA LYS A 346 11.45 3.62 13.98
C LYS A 346 12.67 3.51 14.90
N PHE A 347 13.84 3.26 14.34
CA PHE A 347 15.06 2.98 15.09
C PHE A 347 15.97 4.20 15.28
N GLY A 348 15.57 5.37 14.77
CA GLY A 348 16.38 6.59 14.82
C GLY A 348 17.69 6.46 14.02
N LYS A 349 17.64 5.74 12.89
CA LYS A 349 18.76 5.50 11.99
C LYS A 349 18.60 6.30 10.71
N GLU A 350 19.66 6.45 9.93
CA GLU A 350 19.69 7.22 8.71
C GLU A 350 19.50 6.33 7.47
N LEU A 351 18.67 6.79 6.53
CA LEU A 351 18.50 6.20 5.20
C LEU A 351 18.78 7.24 4.15
N ILE A 352 19.79 7.03 3.33
CA ILE A 352 20.15 7.88 2.20
C ILE A 352 19.62 7.22 0.92
N LEU A 353 18.88 7.98 0.12
CA LEU A 353 18.45 7.55 -1.21
C LEU A 353 19.40 8.15 -2.25
N ALA A 354 20.16 7.29 -2.94
CA ALA A 354 21.00 7.71 -4.04
C ALA A 354 20.15 8.31 -5.17
N ASP A 355 20.69 9.29 -5.88
CA ASP A 355 20.02 9.85 -7.06
C ASP A 355 19.69 8.72 -8.05
N ARG A 356 18.52 8.80 -8.67
CA ARG A 356 18.02 7.77 -9.60
C ARG A 356 18.93 7.52 -10.79
N TYR A 357 19.67 8.52 -11.21
CA TYR A 357 20.57 8.46 -12.35
C TYR A 357 22.03 8.29 -11.94
N TYR A 358 22.28 8.10 -10.63
CA TYR A 358 23.64 7.83 -10.16
C TYR A 358 24.16 6.53 -10.79
N PRO A 359 25.31 6.59 -11.49
CA PRO A 359 25.79 5.46 -12.29
C PRO A 359 26.56 4.44 -11.44
N SER A 360 25.94 3.89 -10.39
CA SER A 360 26.58 2.99 -9.41
C SER A 360 27.35 1.84 -10.07
N THR A 361 26.75 1.19 -11.08
CA THR A 361 27.35 0.07 -11.81
C THR A 361 28.35 0.47 -12.88
N GLN A 362 28.35 1.73 -13.35
CA GLN A 362 29.25 2.21 -14.40
C GLN A 362 30.46 2.97 -13.84
N ARG A 363 30.38 3.45 -12.61
CA ARG A 363 31.43 4.19 -11.92
C ARG A 363 32.45 3.22 -11.32
N CYS A 364 33.74 3.57 -11.40
CA CYS A 364 34.79 2.85 -10.70
C CYS A 364 34.86 3.28 -9.24
N SER A 365 34.74 2.35 -8.30
CA SER A 365 34.81 2.64 -6.88
C SER A 365 36.23 3.04 -6.42
N ASN A 366 37.25 2.70 -7.18
CA ASN A 366 38.64 3.06 -6.87
C ASN A 366 39.02 4.46 -7.38
N CYS A 367 38.75 4.79 -8.66
CA CYS A 367 39.24 6.04 -9.25
C CYS A 367 38.13 7.02 -9.68
N GLY A 368 36.86 6.68 -9.48
CA GLY A 368 35.72 7.52 -9.81
C GLY A 368 35.41 7.64 -11.31
N HIS A 369 36.17 7.01 -12.20
CA HIS A 369 35.89 7.05 -13.64
C HIS A 369 34.55 6.42 -13.98
N VAL A 370 33.74 7.11 -14.81
CA VAL A 370 32.43 6.60 -15.24
C VAL A 370 32.51 6.12 -16.68
N LYS A 371 32.15 4.87 -16.91
CA LYS A 371 32.11 4.27 -18.26
C LYS A 371 31.01 4.88 -19.11
N THR A 372 31.33 5.25 -20.34
CA THR A 372 30.41 5.85 -21.31
C THR A 372 30.49 5.16 -22.66
N GLY A 373 29.51 5.35 -23.52
CA GLY A 373 29.49 4.78 -24.87
C GLY A 373 29.65 3.26 -24.88
N ASP A 374 30.59 2.76 -25.68
CA ASP A 374 30.86 1.33 -25.89
C ASP A 374 31.57 0.65 -24.71
N ASP A 375 32.06 1.44 -23.74
CA ASP A 375 32.72 0.89 -22.55
C ASP A 375 31.72 0.52 -21.45
N LYS A 376 30.42 0.86 -21.62
CA LYS A 376 29.37 0.56 -20.65
C LYS A 376 29.19 -0.95 -20.46
N ILE A 377 29.00 -1.34 -19.19
CA ILE A 377 28.60 -2.70 -18.85
C ILE A 377 27.09 -2.84 -19.06
N THR A 378 26.71 -3.84 -19.83
CA THR A 378 25.32 -4.21 -20.10
C THR A 378 24.90 -5.44 -19.30
N LEU A 379 23.65 -5.89 -19.45
CA LEU A 379 23.18 -7.18 -18.88
C LEU A 379 23.89 -8.42 -19.48
N GLN A 380 24.60 -8.24 -20.59
CA GLN A 380 25.40 -9.30 -21.25
C GLN A 380 26.91 -9.13 -21.00
N GLY A 381 27.30 -8.16 -20.19
CA GLY A 381 28.66 -7.73 -20.00
C GLY A 381 29.09 -6.64 -20.98
N ASN A 382 30.39 -6.52 -21.24
CA ASN A 382 30.92 -5.63 -22.27
C ASN A 382 31.57 -6.47 -23.38
N VAL A 383 30.94 -6.49 -24.55
CA VAL A 383 31.38 -7.29 -25.70
C VAL A 383 32.71 -6.81 -26.26
N LYS A 384 32.96 -5.48 -26.28
CA LYS A 384 34.19 -4.86 -26.79
C LYS A 384 35.40 -5.29 -26.00
N HIS A 385 35.27 -5.47 -24.70
CA HIS A 385 36.35 -5.81 -23.78
C HIS A 385 36.31 -7.26 -23.30
N GLY A 386 35.36 -8.07 -23.79
CA GLY A 386 35.23 -9.50 -23.45
C GLY A 386 34.87 -9.78 -21.99
N THR A 387 34.40 -8.79 -21.21
CA THR A 387 34.05 -8.97 -19.80
C THR A 387 32.66 -9.51 -19.65
N LYS A 388 32.43 -10.39 -18.66
CA LYS A 388 31.11 -10.95 -18.34
C LYS A 388 30.21 -9.93 -17.62
N HIS A 389 28.93 -10.27 -17.50
CA HIS A 389 27.92 -9.39 -16.91
C HIS A 389 28.13 -9.10 -15.42
N ASN A 390 28.84 -9.95 -14.70
CA ASN A 390 29.16 -9.83 -13.28
C ASN A 390 30.58 -9.32 -13.01
N GLU A 391 31.40 -9.08 -14.07
CA GLU A 391 32.75 -8.59 -13.94
C GLU A 391 32.79 -7.07 -14.15
N TYR A 392 33.53 -6.40 -13.29
CA TYR A 392 33.86 -4.99 -13.42
C TYR A 392 35.38 -4.81 -13.61
N VAL A 393 35.76 -4.24 -14.72
CA VAL A 393 37.16 -3.87 -15.01
C VAL A 393 37.21 -2.38 -15.36
N CYS A 394 38.00 -1.60 -14.65
CA CYS A 394 38.17 -0.18 -14.96
C CYS A 394 39.28 -0.02 -16.00
N TYR A 395 38.94 0.45 -17.20
CA TYR A 395 39.91 0.63 -18.29
C TYR A 395 40.84 1.85 -18.09
N LYS A 396 40.59 2.67 -17.03
CA LYS A 396 41.45 3.82 -16.70
C LYS A 396 42.50 3.50 -15.65
N CYS A 397 42.16 2.73 -14.62
CA CYS A 397 43.08 2.45 -13.49
C CYS A 397 43.39 0.96 -13.30
N GLY A 398 42.82 0.08 -14.11
CA GLY A 398 43.05 -1.38 -14.02
C GLY A 398 42.35 -2.08 -12.85
N PHE A 399 41.49 -1.36 -12.07
CA PHE A 399 40.77 -1.97 -10.95
C PHE A 399 39.80 -3.04 -11.43
N GLU A 400 39.84 -4.20 -10.83
CA GLU A 400 38.96 -5.35 -11.11
C GLU A 400 38.19 -5.75 -9.87
N ALA A 401 36.89 -6.04 -10.03
CA ALA A 401 35.99 -6.46 -8.95
C ALA A 401 34.78 -7.20 -9.51
N ASP A 402 33.97 -7.79 -8.62
CA ASP A 402 32.61 -8.12 -8.95
C ASP A 402 31.79 -6.83 -9.19
N ARG A 403 30.92 -6.85 -10.18
CA ARG A 403 30.14 -5.66 -10.59
C ARG A 403 29.21 -5.16 -9.49
N ASP A 404 28.54 -6.08 -8.79
CA ASP A 404 27.57 -5.74 -7.76
C ASP A 404 28.32 -5.24 -6.50
N TYR A 405 29.49 -5.81 -6.19
CA TYR A 405 30.37 -5.26 -5.15
C TYR A 405 30.85 -3.85 -5.48
N ASN A 406 31.32 -3.60 -6.73
CA ASN A 406 31.70 -2.25 -7.16
C ASN A 406 30.54 -1.25 -7.03
N ALA A 407 29.29 -1.67 -7.34
CA ALA A 407 28.11 -0.84 -7.18
C ALA A 407 27.82 -0.51 -5.71
N VAL A 408 27.94 -1.49 -4.81
CA VAL A 408 27.80 -1.27 -3.36
C VAL A 408 28.83 -0.27 -2.84
N MET A 409 30.10 -0.38 -3.26
CA MET A 409 31.15 0.57 -2.83
C MET A 409 30.91 1.98 -3.35
N ASN A 410 30.41 2.13 -4.59
CA ASN A 410 30.04 3.44 -5.14
C ASN A 410 28.84 4.06 -4.41
N LEU A 411 27.85 3.26 -4.02
CA LEU A 411 26.72 3.74 -3.21
C LEU A 411 27.18 4.12 -1.80
N LEU A 412 28.08 3.34 -1.19
CA LEU A 412 28.59 3.61 0.15
C LEU A 412 29.31 4.95 0.24
N ALA A 413 30.06 5.32 -0.81
CA ALA A 413 30.72 6.62 -0.91
C ALA A 413 29.78 7.83 -0.83
N LEU A 414 28.47 7.65 -1.05
CA LEU A 414 27.47 8.72 -0.87
C LEU A 414 27.11 8.98 0.61
N SER A 415 27.63 8.18 1.54
CA SER A 415 27.46 8.36 2.98
C SER A 415 28.60 9.12 3.66
N GLU A 416 29.62 9.47 2.90
CA GLU A 416 30.76 10.31 3.34
C GLU A 416 30.39 11.79 3.17
#